data_1883fcf664e7cdce09c467b989a8899e
#
_entry.id   1883fcf664e7cdce09c467b989a8899e
#
_cell.length_a   1.000
_cell.length_b   1.000
_cell.length_c   1.000
_cell.angle_alpha   90.00
_cell.angle_beta   90.00
_cell.angle_gamma   90.00
#
_symmetry.space_group_name_H-M   'P 1'
#
loop_
_entity.id
_entity.type
_entity.pdbx_description
1 polymer ?
#
loop_
_entity_poly.entity_id
_entity_poly.type
_entity_poly.pdbx_seq_one_letter_code
_entity_poly.pdbx_strand_id
1 'polypeptide(L)'
;MENGMNMTVITPEGILFEGLVERAKFPGIQGEFTVWRNHAPFLSALKSGALSYTIEGQTHEIALRNGFVEISNNTILVCIENQEPK
;
A
#
# COMPACT_ATOMS: atom_id res chain seq x y z
N MET A 1 -16.21 -5.49 -6.36
CA MET A 1 -16.25 -4.88 -5.02
C MET A 1 -16.44 -3.39 -5.17
N GLU A 2 -17.59 -2.91 -4.77
CA GLU A 2 -17.95 -1.51 -5.05
C GLU A 2 -17.21 -0.51 -4.19
N ASN A 3 -16.78 -0.94 -3.00
CA ASN A 3 -16.11 -0.03 -2.09
C ASN A 3 -14.60 -0.18 -2.14
N GLY A 4 -14.11 -0.80 -3.18
CA GLY A 4 -12.70 -1.06 -3.27
C GLY A 4 -11.92 0.08 -3.89
N MET A 5 -10.63 0.00 -3.71
CA MET A 5 -9.67 0.89 -4.35
C MET A 5 -8.71 0.02 -5.14
N ASN A 6 -8.26 0.55 -6.26
CA ASN A 6 -7.24 -0.15 -7.05
C ASN A 6 -5.88 0.10 -6.43
N MET A 7 -5.19 -0.95 -6.04
CA MET A 7 -3.85 -0.81 -5.48
C MET A 7 -2.85 -1.59 -6.32
N THR A 8 -1.73 -0.95 -6.60
CA THR A 8 -0.62 -1.58 -7.30
C THR A 8 0.63 -1.39 -6.46
N VAL A 9 1.34 -2.47 -6.21
CA VAL A 9 2.60 -2.44 -5.47
C VAL A 9 3.71 -2.85 -6.41
N ILE A 10 4.66 -1.94 -6.61
CA ILE A 10 5.76 -2.12 -7.56
C ILE A 10 7.08 -2.19 -6.80
N THR A 11 7.93 -3.12 -7.22
CA THR A 11 9.30 -3.23 -6.72
C THR A 11 10.23 -3.14 -7.91
N PRO A 12 11.54 -3.02 -7.68
CA PRO A 12 12.47 -3.04 -8.81
C PRO A 12 12.38 -4.29 -9.67
N GLU A 13 11.89 -5.39 -9.13
CA GLU A 13 11.75 -6.62 -9.90
C GLU A 13 10.41 -6.72 -10.63
N GLY A 14 9.52 -5.78 -10.41
CA GLY A 14 8.25 -5.78 -11.10
C GLY A 14 7.08 -5.59 -10.18
N ILE A 15 5.88 -5.91 -10.67
CA ILE A 15 4.66 -5.74 -9.90
C ILE A 15 4.54 -6.88 -8.90
N LEU A 16 4.43 -6.53 -7.63
CA LEU A 16 4.28 -7.49 -6.56
C LEU A 16 2.81 -7.80 -6.27
N PHE A 17 1.96 -6.81 -6.43
CA PHE A 17 0.53 -6.99 -6.20
C PHE A 17 -0.24 -5.97 -7.02
N GLU A 18 -1.38 -6.38 -7.53
CA GLU A 18 -2.28 -5.47 -8.24
C GLU A 18 -3.69 -6.01 -8.08
N GLY A 19 -4.58 -5.17 -7.55
CA GLY A 19 -5.96 -5.60 -7.37
C GLY A 19 -6.77 -4.62 -6.57
N LEU A 20 -8.02 -4.99 -6.30
CA LEU A 20 -8.92 -4.18 -5.49
C LEU A 20 -8.76 -4.52 -4.02
N VAL A 21 -8.69 -3.48 -3.20
CA VAL A 21 -8.57 -3.66 -1.75
C VAL A 21 -9.63 -2.80 -1.08
N GLU A 22 -10.07 -3.25 0.10
CA GLU A 22 -11.06 -2.51 0.89
C GLU A 22 -10.42 -1.39 1.68
N ARG A 23 -9.23 -1.64 2.20
CA ARG A 23 -8.48 -0.66 2.94
C ARG A 23 -7.02 -1.08 2.94
N ALA A 24 -6.15 -0.13 3.22
CA ALA A 24 -4.73 -0.41 3.27
C ALA A 24 -4.10 0.43 4.36
N LYS A 25 -3.08 -0.10 5.02
CA LYS A 25 -2.39 0.59 6.09
C LYS A 25 -0.92 0.62 5.76
N PHE A 26 -0.29 1.78 5.96
CA PHE A 26 1.08 2.01 5.54
C PHE A 26 1.93 2.54 6.67
N PRO A 27 3.22 2.12 6.72
CA PRO A 27 4.14 2.67 7.72
C PRO A 27 4.73 3.99 7.20
N GLY A 28 3.95 5.06 7.29
CA GLY A 28 4.41 6.36 6.84
C GLY A 28 5.57 6.85 7.68
N ILE A 29 6.42 7.66 7.05
CA ILE A 29 7.61 8.15 7.74
C ILE A 29 7.24 9.04 8.92
N GLN A 30 6.05 9.65 8.87
CA GLN A 30 5.57 10.48 9.97
C GLN A 30 4.53 9.79 10.82
N GLY A 31 4.34 8.49 10.63
CA GLY A 31 3.40 7.73 11.40
C GLY A 31 2.57 6.83 10.51
N GLU A 32 2.03 5.80 11.12
CA GLU A 32 1.17 4.85 10.43
C GLU A 32 -0.13 5.52 10.02
N PHE A 33 -0.65 5.18 8.85
CA PHE A 33 -1.95 5.72 8.44
C PHE A 33 -2.71 4.67 7.65
N THR A 34 -4.04 4.78 7.66
CA THR A 34 -4.93 3.86 6.98
C THR A 34 -5.67 4.61 5.89
N VAL A 35 -5.80 3.97 4.74
CA VAL A 35 -6.47 4.54 3.57
C VAL A 35 -7.76 3.79 3.33
N TRP A 36 -8.84 4.54 3.22
CA TRP A 36 -10.16 4.03 2.89
C TRP A 36 -10.62 4.66 1.58
N ARG A 37 -11.66 4.10 1.01
CA ARG A 37 -12.24 4.67 -0.18
C ARG A 37 -12.55 6.15 0.02
N ASN A 38 -12.33 6.93 -1.03
CA ASN A 38 -12.55 8.38 -1.03
C ASN A 38 -11.57 9.14 -0.15
N HIS A 39 -10.44 8.54 0.12
CA HIS A 39 -9.35 9.24 0.83
C HIS A 39 -8.86 10.42 -0.02
N ALA A 40 -8.57 11.52 0.63
CA ALA A 40 -8.03 12.69 -0.07
C ALA A 40 -6.69 12.34 -0.73
N PRO A 41 -6.34 13.03 -1.80
CA PRO A 41 -5.03 12.80 -2.43
C PRO A 41 -3.91 12.96 -1.43
N PHE A 42 -2.92 12.08 -1.50
CA PHE A 42 -1.89 12.04 -0.49
C PHE A 42 -0.65 11.36 -1.05
N LEU A 43 0.51 11.89 -0.69
CA LEU A 43 1.79 11.32 -1.06
C LEU A 43 2.63 11.22 0.19
N SER A 44 3.16 10.05 0.46
CA SER A 44 3.94 9.83 1.67
C SER A 44 5.12 8.92 1.40
N ALA A 45 6.26 9.26 1.99
CA ALA A 45 7.37 8.32 2.07
C ALA A 45 7.06 7.28 3.12
N LEU A 46 7.60 6.10 2.94
CA LEU A 46 7.38 4.97 3.82
C LEU A 46 8.69 4.54 4.44
N LYS A 47 8.61 4.09 5.68
CA LYS A 47 9.78 3.59 6.38
C LYS A 47 9.71 2.08 6.47
N SER A 48 10.80 1.48 6.93
CA SER A 48 10.87 0.04 7.10
C SER A 48 9.73 -0.45 7.97
N GLY A 49 9.13 -1.55 7.57
CA GLY A 49 8.00 -2.13 8.27
C GLY A 49 7.18 -2.98 7.34
N ALA A 50 5.87 -2.98 7.57
CA ALA A 50 4.96 -3.75 6.73
C ALA A 50 3.78 -2.87 6.35
N LEU A 51 3.39 -2.94 5.07
CA LEU A 51 2.09 -2.42 4.69
C LEU A 51 1.10 -3.58 4.78
N SER A 52 -0.16 -3.27 5.01
CA SER A 52 -1.18 -4.31 5.01
C SER A 52 -2.36 -3.85 4.18
N TYR A 53 -3.08 -4.80 3.63
CA TYR A 53 -4.27 -4.50 2.86
C TYR A 53 -5.29 -5.61 3.07
N THR A 54 -6.56 -5.26 2.93
CA THR A 54 -7.65 -6.18 3.21
C THR A 54 -8.46 -6.40 1.94
N ILE A 55 -8.70 -7.68 1.64
CA ILE A 55 -9.54 -8.12 0.53
C ILE A 55 -10.57 -9.07 1.09
N GLU A 56 -11.85 -8.71 0.95
CA GLU A 56 -12.96 -9.56 1.38
C GLU A 56 -12.75 -10.06 2.81
N GLY A 57 -12.42 -9.12 3.68
CA GLY A 57 -12.29 -9.42 5.10
C GLY A 57 -10.98 -10.04 5.50
N GLN A 58 -10.11 -10.36 4.56
CA GLN A 58 -8.83 -10.99 4.89
C GLN A 58 -7.69 -10.01 4.70
N THR A 59 -6.82 -9.96 5.68
CA THR A 59 -5.70 -9.03 5.70
C THR A 59 -4.43 -9.73 5.28
N HIS A 60 -3.69 -9.05 4.39
CA HIS A 60 -2.41 -9.52 3.87
C HIS A 60 -1.34 -8.50 4.20
N GLU A 61 -0.10 -8.93 4.27
CA GLU A 61 1.00 -8.02 4.59
C GLU A 61 2.14 -8.18 3.60
N ILE A 62 2.81 -7.06 3.34
CA ILE A 62 4.02 -7.03 2.54
C ILE A 62 5.07 -6.27 3.31
N ALA A 63 6.20 -6.91 3.58
CA ALA A 63 7.31 -6.28 4.28
C ALA A 63 8.08 -5.39 3.32
N LEU A 64 8.51 -4.23 3.80
CA LEU A 64 9.25 -3.31 2.95
C LEU A 64 10.37 -2.65 3.74
N ARG A 65 11.38 -2.21 3.03
CA ARG A 65 12.49 -1.46 3.60
C ARG A 65 12.23 0.02 3.55
N ASN A 66 11.76 0.49 2.41
CA ASN A 66 11.47 1.89 2.19
C ASN A 66 10.62 1.99 0.95
N GLY A 67 10.12 3.18 0.68
CA GLY A 67 9.32 3.40 -0.49
C GLY A 67 8.48 4.63 -0.36
N PHE A 68 7.48 4.72 -1.22
CA PHE A 68 6.49 5.79 -1.11
C PHE A 68 5.17 5.30 -1.66
N VAL A 69 4.12 6.00 -1.28
CA VAL A 69 2.78 5.70 -1.73
C VAL A 69 2.11 6.98 -2.20
N GLU A 70 1.40 6.87 -3.30
CA GLU A 70 0.60 7.95 -3.83
C GLU A 70 -0.85 7.51 -3.89
N ILE A 71 -1.74 8.32 -3.36
CA ILE A 71 -3.16 8.02 -3.29
C ILE A 71 -3.91 9.11 -4.03
N SER A 72 -4.78 8.71 -4.97
CA SER A 72 -5.55 9.66 -5.75
C SER A 72 -6.72 8.94 -6.41
N ASN A 73 -7.93 9.48 -6.25
CA ASN A 73 -9.11 8.97 -6.95
C ASN A 73 -9.32 7.48 -6.76
N ASN A 74 -9.25 7.04 -5.52
CA ASN A 74 -9.44 5.62 -5.17
C ASN A 74 -8.44 4.70 -5.86
N THR A 75 -7.26 5.24 -6.14
CA THR A 75 -6.16 4.51 -6.71
C THR A 75 -4.95 4.67 -5.80
N ILE A 76 -4.29 3.57 -5.50
CA ILE A 76 -3.13 3.57 -4.62
C ILE A 76 -1.97 3.00 -5.41
N LEU A 77 -0.92 3.81 -5.56
CA LEU A 77 0.31 3.35 -6.20
C LEU A 77 1.40 3.30 -5.15
N VAL A 78 1.97 2.12 -4.96
CA VAL A 78 3.01 1.90 -3.96
C VAL A 78 4.28 1.46 -4.67
N CYS A 79 5.36 2.16 -4.42
CA CYS A 79 6.67 1.80 -4.96
C CYS A 79 7.57 1.52 -3.77
N ILE A 80 8.05 0.30 -3.64
CA ILE A 80 8.82 -0.11 -2.48
C ILE A 80 10.03 -0.91 -2.86
N GLU A 81 11.01 -0.91 -1.95
CA GLU A 81 12.03 -1.93 -1.91
C GLU A 81 11.58 -2.92 -0.85
N ASN A 82 11.26 -4.14 -1.27
CA ASN A 82 10.82 -5.09 -0.28
C ASN A 82 12.02 -5.63 0.51
N GLN A 83 11.70 -6.17 1.68
CA GLN A 83 12.72 -6.77 2.52
C GLN A 83 13.09 -8.10 1.94
N GLU A 84 14.38 -8.28 1.76
CA GLU A 84 14.87 -9.50 1.18
C GLU A 84 15.14 -10.51 2.26
N PRO A 85 14.63 -11.72 2.12
CA PRO A 85 15.02 -12.76 3.05
C PRO A 85 16.48 -13.12 2.79
N LYS A 86 17.17 -13.44 3.84
CA LYS A 86 18.58 -13.76 3.69
C LYS A 86 18.85 -15.20 4.00
#